data_4dc596b21599e00987b80cd1f57d70e4
#
_entry.id   4dc596b21599e00987b80cd1f57d70e4
#
_cell.length_a   1.000
_cell.length_b   1.000
_cell.length_c   1.000
_cell.angle_alpha   90.00
_cell.angle_beta   90.00
_cell.angle_gamma   90.00
#
_symmetry.space_group_name_H-M   'P 1'
#
loop_
_entity.id
_entity.type
_entity.pdbx_description
1 polymer ?
#
loop_
_entity_poly.entity_id
_entity_poly.type
_entity_poly.pdbx_seq_one_letter_code
_entity_poly.pdbx_strand_id
1 'polypeptide(L)'
;MLNKGISLLALITFLPTSAFSNERVPADEASAIQEITRMVEENIRAETKQGPAHRDVHFKAHGCVKAEFRVLPLTASMQIGIFAEARSYPAWIRYSNGSGKVQNDSVGDGRGMAIKLMGVESSQSGTQDFLMVNHPVFFVRNAAEYVEFQKAISQDALNKFFFPGFNPLNFRLHELATAIAIRSKMVDNPLDIQYWSATPYRFGENTAMKFSVRPCGKPSRSSSAETTAPDFLRENMQKHLTNDDACFDFMVQLGTHPVAMPVEDPTIAWSEKDSPFVPVAKITIPAQTFTASEQLKFCEDLSFTPWHAIPDHQPLGGINRVRKAVYETSSRVRHELNGIERHEPKGF
;
A
#
# COMPACT_ATOMS: atom_id res chain seq x y z
N MET A 1 -53.85 -7.56 52.63
CA MET A 1 -52.52 -8.15 52.36
C MET A 1 -52.14 -7.77 50.94
N LEU A 2 -51.27 -6.76 50.78
CA LEU A 2 -50.83 -6.28 49.46
C LEU A 2 -49.54 -6.98 49.12
N ASN A 3 -49.58 -7.70 47.99
CA ASN A 3 -48.41 -8.39 47.44
C ASN A 3 -47.70 -7.40 46.47
N LYS A 4 -46.50 -6.91 46.84
CA LYS A 4 -45.68 -6.05 45.98
C LYS A 4 -44.80 -6.98 45.13
N GLY A 5 -45.13 -7.08 43.84
CA GLY A 5 -44.26 -7.68 42.83
C GLY A 5 -43.08 -6.78 42.53
N ILE A 6 -41.87 -7.23 42.82
CA ILE A 6 -40.61 -6.58 42.42
C ILE A 6 -40.31 -7.04 41.01
N SER A 7 -40.43 -6.12 40.05
CA SER A 7 -40.02 -6.34 38.65
C SER A 7 -38.51 -6.08 38.55
N LEU A 8 -37.73 -7.16 38.35
CA LEU A 8 -36.29 -7.08 38.11
C LEU A 8 -36.06 -6.72 36.64
N LEU A 9 -35.74 -5.44 36.36
CA LEU A 9 -35.32 -5.00 35.05
C LEU A 9 -33.87 -5.46 34.84
N ALA A 10 -33.68 -6.49 34.02
CA ALA A 10 -32.37 -6.91 33.59
C ALA A 10 -31.81 -5.87 32.60
N LEU A 11 -30.83 -5.08 33.04
CA LEU A 11 -30.05 -4.17 32.20
C LEU A 11 -29.11 -5.03 31.30
N ILE A 12 -29.50 -5.29 30.07
CA ILE A 12 -28.62 -5.91 29.10
C ILE A 12 -27.66 -4.82 28.63
N THR A 13 -26.48 -4.79 29.22
CA THR A 13 -25.34 -4.00 28.72
C THR A 13 -24.85 -4.67 27.43
N PHE A 14 -25.23 -4.13 26.29
CA PHE A 14 -24.54 -4.39 25.03
C PHE A 14 -23.15 -3.78 25.14
N LEU A 15 -22.15 -4.62 25.44
CA LEU A 15 -20.76 -4.27 25.14
C LEU A 15 -20.65 -4.19 23.62
N PRO A 16 -20.17 -3.10 23.06
CA PRO A 16 -19.89 -3.04 21.62
C PRO A 16 -18.76 -4.03 21.34
N THR A 17 -19.09 -5.20 20.85
CA THR A 17 -18.09 -6.10 20.25
C THR A 17 -17.51 -5.36 19.06
N SER A 18 -16.22 -5.06 19.09
CA SER A 18 -15.51 -4.37 18.02
C SER A 18 -15.62 -5.21 16.73
N ALA A 19 -16.48 -4.76 15.83
CA ALA A 19 -16.86 -5.50 14.63
C ALA A 19 -15.71 -5.68 13.64
N PHE A 20 -14.61 -4.92 13.78
CA PHE A 20 -13.44 -4.94 12.90
C PHE A 20 -12.21 -5.64 13.50
N SER A 21 -12.27 -6.11 14.76
CA SER A 21 -11.12 -6.75 15.44
C SER A 21 -11.00 -8.26 15.17
N ASN A 22 -11.99 -8.89 14.58
CA ASN A 22 -11.99 -10.34 14.35
C ASN A 22 -11.58 -10.68 12.92
N GLU A 23 -10.27 -10.67 12.69
CA GLU A 23 -9.71 -11.25 11.46
C GLU A 23 -10.01 -12.76 11.43
N ARG A 24 -10.36 -13.26 10.24
CA ARG A 24 -10.58 -14.69 10.01
C ARG A 24 -9.42 -15.24 9.21
N VAL A 25 -8.55 -16.00 9.86
CA VAL A 25 -7.42 -16.65 9.22
C VAL A 25 -7.89 -18.00 8.63
N PRO A 26 -7.90 -18.16 7.29
CA PRO A 26 -8.20 -19.43 6.65
C PRO A 26 -7.20 -20.52 7.02
N ALA A 27 -7.65 -21.78 7.08
CA ALA A 27 -6.79 -22.89 7.47
C ALA A 27 -5.61 -23.15 6.52
N ASP A 28 -5.76 -22.78 5.26
CA ASP A 28 -4.76 -22.91 4.19
C ASP A 28 -3.85 -21.69 4.04
N GLU A 29 -4.12 -20.60 4.76
CA GLU A 29 -3.37 -19.35 4.61
C GLU A 29 -1.88 -19.51 4.94
N ALA A 30 -1.55 -20.24 6.00
CA ALA A 30 -0.16 -20.45 6.40
C ALA A 30 0.66 -21.16 5.31
N SER A 31 0.08 -22.19 4.68
CA SER A 31 0.74 -22.92 3.58
C SER A 31 0.85 -22.04 2.32
N ALA A 32 -0.15 -21.24 2.02
CA ALA A 32 -0.10 -20.29 0.91
C ALA A 32 0.98 -19.22 1.13
N ILE A 33 1.09 -18.67 2.35
CA ILE A 33 2.16 -17.72 2.70
C ILE A 33 3.54 -18.35 2.55
N GLN A 34 3.72 -19.57 3.00
CA GLN A 34 4.99 -20.29 2.85
C GLN A 34 5.37 -20.48 1.38
N GLU A 35 4.41 -20.88 0.56
CA GLU A 35 4.65 -21.10 -0.88
C GLU A 35 5.01 -19.80 -1.60
N ILE A 36 4.25 -18.72 -1.39
CA ILE A 36 4.55 -17.44 -2.03
C ILE A 36 5.90 -16.88 -1.60
N THR A 37 6.25 -17.06 -0.33
CA THR A 37 7.55 -16.64 0.22
C THR A 37 8.70 -17.36 -0.46
N ARG A 38 8.57 -18.67 -0.68
CA ARG A 38 9.54 -19.47 -1.43
C ARG A 38 9.68 -18.98 -2.88
N MET A 39 8.55 -18.73 -3.56
CA MET A 39 8.58 -18.23 -4.95
C MET A 39 9.29 -16.87 -5.06
N VAL A 40 9.01 -15.95 -4.12
CA VAL A 40 9.68 -14.63 -4.05
C VAL A 40 11.19 -14.79 -3.88
N GLU A 41 11.64 -15.64 -2.96
CA GLU A 41 13.06 -15.89 -2.75
C GLU A 41 13.73 -16.48 -3.99
N GLU A 42 13.09 -17.48 -4.62
CA GLU A 42 13.57 -18.13 -5.85
C GLU A 42 13.69 -17.13 -7.00
N ASN A 43 12.69 -16.26 -7.19
CA ASN A 43 12.70 -15.22 -8.22
C ASN A 43 13.89 -14.26 -8.02
N ILE A 44 14.07 -13.72 -6.81
CA ILE A 44 15.16 -12.79 -6.51
C ILE A 44 16.51 -13.45 -6.76
N ARG A 45 16.71 -14.68 -6.29
CA ARG A 45 17.97 -15.41 -6.48
C ARG A 45 18.23 -15.75 -7.96
N ALA A 46 17.17 -16.02 -8.73
CA ALA A 46 17.30 -16.30 -10.17
C ALA A 46 17.73 -15.06 -10.96
N GLU A 47 17.17 -13.91 -10.64
CA GLU A 47 17.49 -12.63 -11.30
C GLU A 47 18.90 -12.12 -10.93
N THR A 48 19.37 -12.37 -9.71
CA THR A 48 20.68 -11.93 -9.22
C THR A 48 21.87 -12.54 -10.01
N LYS A 49 21.64 -13.60 -10.79
CA LYS A 49 22.69 -14.15 -11.66
C LYS A 49 23.15 -13.17 -12.74
N GLN A 50 22.40 -12.11 -13.00
CA GLN A 50 22.68 -11.11 -14.05
C GLN A 50 23.04 -9.72 -13.51
N GLY A 51 23.18 -9.56 -12.18
CA GLY A 51 23.48 -8.26 -11.56
C GLY A 51 23.12 -8.21 -10.08
N PRO A 52 23.00 -7.01 -9.49
CA PRO A 52 22.57 -6.86 -8.11
C PRO A 52 21.15 -7.35 -7.91
N ALA A 53 20.87 -7.87 -6.70
CA ALA A 53 19.54 -8.31 -6.32
C ALA A 53 18.59 -7.11 -6.17
N HIS A 54 17.43 -7.22 -6.77
CA HIS A 54 16.37 -6.21 -6.72
C HIS A 54 15.12 -6.70 -5.99
N ARG A 55 14.12 -5.84 -5.86
CA ARG A 55 12.79 -6.21 -5.32
C ARG A 55 12.08 -7.13 -6.31
N ASP A 56 11.36 -8.13 -5.79
CA ASP A 56 10.55 -9.05 -6.61
C ASP A 56 9.45 -8.30 -7.40
N VAL A 57 8.78 -7.33 -6.75
CA VAL A 57 7.80 -6.45 -7.38
C VAL A 57 8.10 -4.99 -7.06
N HIS A 58 7.50 -4.05 -7.78
CA HIS A 58 7.84 -2.63 -7.69
C HIS A 58 9.32 -2.35 -7.97
N PHE A 59 9.89 -3.12 -8.89
CA PHE A 59 11.31 -3.10 -9.21
C PHE A 59 11.75 -1.73 -9.74
N LYS A 60 11.13 -1.24 -10.84
CA LYS A 60 11.50 0.03 -11.46
C LYS A 60 11.02 1.21 -10.63
N ALA A 61 11.97 1.90 -9.95
CA ALA A 61 11.69 3.16 -9.27
C ALA A 61 11.70 4.34 -10.24
N HIS A 62 10.75 5.26 -10.08
CA HIS A 62 10.77 6.56 -10.78
C HIS A 62 11.57 7.60 -10.00
N GLY A 63 11.55 7.52 -8.66
CA GLY A 63 12.32 8.38 -7.78
C GLY A 63 12.07 8.08 -6.31
N CYS A 64 12.95 8.65 -5.49
CA CYS A 64 12.85 8.67 -4.03
C CYS A 64 13.07 10.12 -3.61
N VAL A 65 12.05 10.75 -3.05
CA VAL A 65 12.06 12.17 -2.75
C VAL A 65 11.90 12.42 -1.26
N LYS A 66 12.48 13.53 -0.80
CA LYS A 66 12.30 14.04 0.55
C LYS A 66 10.97 14.77 0.62
N ALA A 67 10.25 14.62 1.73
CA ALA A 67 8.96 15.24 1.96
C ALA A 67 8.75 15.56 3.43
N GLU A 68 7.80 16.44 3.71
CA GLU A 68 7.20 16.66 5.03
C GLU A 68 5.80 16.05 5.02
N PHE A 69 5.50 15.26 6.04
CA PHE A 69 4.15 14.77 6.35
C PHE A 69 3.64 15.52 7.57
N ARG A 70 2.70 16.44 7.39
CA ARG A 70 2.16 17.27 8.45
C ARG A 70 0.75 16.87 8.81
N VAL A 71 0.56 16.35 10.02
CA VAL A 71 -0.76 16.05 10.59
C VAL A 71 -1.52 17.35 10.82
N LEU A 72 -2.78 17.36 10.40
CA LEU A 72 -3.68 18.49 10.55
C LEU A 72 -4.25 18.56 11.98
N PRO A 73 -4.75 19.72 12.44
CA PRO A 73 -5.63 19.77 13.59
C PRO A 73 -6.91 18.97 13.31
N LEU A 74 -7.16 17.94 14.11
CA LEU A 74 -8.25 16.97 13.90
C LEU A 74 -9.25 17.00 15.04
N THR A 75 -10.47 16.52 14.80
CA THR A 75 -11.45 16.23 15.84
C THR A 75 -10.99 15.07 16.72
N ALA A 76 -11.46 15.00 17.97
CA ALA A 76 -11.06 13.97 18.93
C ALA A 76 -11.24 12.53 18.38
N SER A 77 -12.28 12.28 17.58
CA SER A 77 -12.52 10.96 16.96
C SER A 77 -11.48 10.56 15.90
N MET A 78 -10.72 11.52 15.38
CA MET A 78 -9.67 11.29 14.39
C MET A 78 -8.26 11.34 15.00
N GLN A 79 -8.12 11.70 16.28
CA GLN A 79 -6.86 11.79 17.01
C GLN A 79 -6.40 10.42 17.50
N ILE A 80 -6.00 9.55 16.57
CA ILE A 80 -5.58 8.17 16.83
C ILE A 80 -4.16 7.95 16.29
N GLY A 81 -3.31 7.30 17.08
CA GLY A 81 -1.98 6.89 16.67
C GLY A 81 -1.10 8.05 16.20
N ILE A 82 -0.54 8.01 15.00
CA ILE A 82 0.28 9.12 14.48
C ILE A 82 -0.53 10.40 14.22
N PHE A 83 -1.86 10.30 14.16
CA PHE A 83 -2.78 11.44 13.98
C PHE A 83 -3.24 12.05 15.31
N ALA A 84 -2.74 11.55 16.45
CA ALA A 84 -3.17 12.02 17.79
C ALA A 84 -2.90 13.50 18.03
N GLU A 85 -1.83 14.03 17.45
CA GLU A 85 -1.39 15.41 17.61
C GLU A 85 -1.02 16.03 16.26
N ALA A 86 -1.31 17.35 16.13
CA ALA A 86 -0.85 18.12 14.98
C ALA A 86 0.68 18.30 15.04
N ARG A 87 1.41 17.57 14.21
CA ARG A 87 2.89 17.61 14.15
C ARG A 87 3.37 17.27 12.75
N SER A 88 4.64 17.54 12.47
CA SER A 88 5.31 17.19 11.23
C SER A 88 6.28 16.04 11.43
N TYR A 89 6.34 15.16 10.42
CA TYR A 89 7.30 14.07 10.30
C TYR A 89 8.12 14.27 9.01
N PRO A 90 9.44 14.16 9.06
CA PRO A 90 10.22 14.01 7.83
C PRO A 90 9.88 12.66 7.18
N ALA A 91 9.81 12.65 5.85
CA ALA A 91 9.40 11.45 5.12
C ALA A 91 10.23 11.23 3.87
N TRP A 92 10.54 9.95 3.58
CA TRP A 92 10.96 9.50 2.27
C TRP A 92 9.77 8.95 1.48
N ILE A 93 9.64 9.35 0.22
CA ILE A 93 8.60 8.84 -0.67
C ILE A 93 9.23 8.19 -1.89
N ARG A 94 8.92 6.91 -2.12
CA ARG A 94 9.35 6.16 -3.29
C ARG A 94 8.21 5.97 -4.26
N TYR A 95 8.41 6.36 -5.51
CA TYR A 95 7.50 6.11 -6.63
C TYR A 95 8.04 4.97 -7.51
N SER A 96 7.15 4.11 -8.04
CA SER A 96 7.57 2.94 -8.83
C SER A 96 6.48 2.43 -9.76
N ASN A 97 6.87 1.63 -10.75
CA ASN A 97 5.98 0.69 -11.43
C ASN A 97 5.64 -0.50 -10.53
N GLY A 98 4.52 -1.18 -10.78
CA GLY A 98 4.08 -2.36 -10.02
C GLY A 98 4.81 -3.65 -10.43
N SER A 99 5.24 -3.75 -11.68
CA SER A 99 5.89 -4.94 -12.24
C SER A 99 7.19 -5.30 -11.53
N GLY A 100 7.50 -6.60 -11.49
CA GLY A 100 8.82 -7.14 -11.13
C GLY A 100 9.85 -7.07 -12.26
N LYS A 101 9.52 -6.42 -13.38
CA LYS A 101 10.42 -6.28 -14.54
C LYS A 101 10.63 -4.81 -14.88
N VAL A 102 11.83 -4.47 -15.35
CA VAL A 102 12.08 -3.16 -15.96
C VAL A 102 11.42 -3.13 -17.33
N GLN A 103 10.51 -2.19 -17.52
CA GLN A 103 9.80 -2.00 -18.78
C GLN A 103 9.66 -0.50 -19.09
N ASN A 104 9.35 -0.17 -20.35
CA ASN A 104 9.04 1.20 -20.74
C ASN A 104 7.81 1.69 -19.96
N ASP A 105 7.82 2.94 -19.51
CA ASP A 105 6.75 3.54 -18.72
C ASP A 105 5.43 3.68 -19.49
N SER A 106 5.46 3.59 -20.82
CA SER A 106 4.27 3.51 -21.68
C SER A 106 3.51 2.18 -21.58
N VAL A 107 4.16 1.15 -21.04
CA VAL A 107 3.48 -0.13 -20.77
C VAL A 107 2.52 0.04 -19.60
N GLY A 108 1.27 -0.36 -19.79
CA GLY A 108 0.25 -0.31 -18.75
C GLY A 108 0.64 -1.12 -17.53
N ASP A 109 0.66 -0.46 -16.35
CA ASP A 109 1.08 -1.04 -15.09
C ASP A 109 0.43 -0.32 -13.91
N GLY A 110 0.36 -0.98 -12.76
CA GLY A 110 0.06 -0.31 -11.49
C GLY A 110 1.18 0.66 -11.13
N ARG A 111 0.84 1.84 -10.62
CA ARG A 111 1.84 2.80 -10.11
C ARG A 111 1.82 2.75 -8.59
N GLY A 112 3.00 2.65 -7.99
CA GLY A 112 3.17 2.56 -6.54
C GLY A 112 3.71 3.85 -5.94
N MET A 113 3.21 4.18 -4.75
CA MET A 113 3.74 5.21 -3.87
C MET A 113 3.95 4.60 -2.48
N ALA A 114 5.16 4.65 -1.97
CA ALA A 114 5.49 4.20 -0.62
C ALA A 114 6.05 5.38 0.17
N ILE A 115 5.41 5.70 1.30
CA ILE A 115 5.81 6.77 2.21
C ILE A 115 6.42 6.12 3.45
N LYS A 116 7.57 6.60 3.89
CA LYS A 116 8.21 6.22 5.16
C LYS A 116 8.35 7.46 6.02
N LEU A 117 7.58 7.55 7.09
CA LEU A 117 7.75 8.57 8.12
C LEU A 117 8.88 8.19 9.05
N MET A 118 9.73 9.14 9.40
CA MET A 118 10.85 8.97 10.32
C MET A 118 10.56 9.62 11.67
N GLY A 119 11.23 9.15 12.73
CA GLY A 119 11.05 9.69 14.09
C GLY A 119 9.70 9.32 14.71
N VAL A 120 9.16 8.14 14.39
CA VAL A 120 7.94 7.59 14.98
C VAL A 120 8.31 6.73 16.18
N GLU A 121 8.45 7.35 17.35
CA GLU A 121 8.97 6.72 18.57
C GLU A 121 8.13 5.50 19.04
N SER A 122 6.83 5.51 18.80
CA SER A 122 5.93 4.40 19.14
C SER A 122 6.02 3.19 18.21
N SER A 123 6.78 3.28 17.11
CA SER A 123 7.06 2.18 16.21
C SER A 123 8.35 1.44 16.61
N GLN A 124 8.34 0.11 16.53
CA GLN A 124 9.53 -0.71 16.81
C GLN A 124 10.69 -0.40 15.84
N SER A 125 10.37 -0.02 14.60
CA SER A 125 11.36 0.37 13.60
C SER A 125 11.77 1.85 13.67
N GLY A 126 11.10 2.66 14.51
CA GLY A 126 11.24 4.12 14.52
C GLY A 126 10.61 4.80 13.30
N THR A 127 9.90 4.04 12.47
CA THR A 127 9.26 4.53 11.23
C THR A 127 7.81 4.06 11.12
N GLN A 128 7.00 4.78 10.34
CA GLN A 128 5.67 4.35 9.91
C GLN A 128 5.62 4.36 8.40
N ASP A 129 5.32 3.22 7.80
CA ASP A 129 5.24 3.11 6.35
C ASP A 129 3.78 3.08 5.85
N PHE A 130 3.49 3.82 4.77
CA PHE A 130 2.22 3.77 4.05
C PHE A 130 2.47 3.39 2.60
N LEU A 131 2.01 2.21 2.21
CA LEU A 131 2.20 1.68 0.87
C LEU A 131 0.89 1.72 0.09
N MET A 132 0.95 2.31 -1.08
CA MET A 132 -0.22 2.61 -1.91
C MET A 132 0.02 2.28 -3.37
N VAL A 133 -1.08 2.04 -4.08
CA VAL A 133 -1.13 1.87 -5.54
C VAL A 133 -2.19 2.79 -6.13
N ASN A 134 -2.13 3.05 -7.43
CA ASN A 134 -3.08 3.93 -8.13
C ASN A 134 -4.45 3.26 -8.42
N HIS A 135 -4.87 2.34 -7.55
CA HIS A 135 -6.18 1.68 -7.64
C HIS A 135 -6.77 1.46 -6.23
N PRO A 136 -8.08 1.65 -6.01
CA PRO A 136 -8.69 1.63 -4.68
C PRO A 136 -8.81 0.24 -4.05
N VAL A 137 -8.68 -0.83 -4.83
CA VAL A 137 -8.82 -2.22 -4.37
C VAL A 137 -7.63 -3.07 -4.81
N PHE A 138 -7.42 -4.16 -4.10
CA PHE A 138 -6.46 -5.18 -4.49
C PHE A 138 -7.07 -6.10 -5.57
N PHE A 139 -6.24 -6.79 -6.32
CA PHE A 139 -6.67 -7.57 -7.51
C PHE A 139 -6.98 -9.04 -7.21
N VAL A 140 -6.70 -9.55 -5.99
CA VAL A 140 -7.06 -10.89 -5.52
C VAL A 140 -7.59 -10.82 -4.09
N ARG A 141 -8.40 -11.80 -3.68
CA ARG A 141 -9.13 -11.79 -2.41
C ARG A 141 -8.29 -12.20 -1.22
N ASN A 142 -7.45 -13.23 -1.37
CA ASN A 142 -6.78 -13.90 -0.26
C ASN A 142 -5.42 -14.50 -0.68
N ALA A 143 -4.74 -15.13 0.28
CA ALA A 143 -3.43 -15.72 0.08
C ALA A 143 -3.42 -16.85 -0.97
N ALA A 144 -4.43 -17.71 -0.97
CA ALA A 144 -4.51 -18.82 -1.93
C ALA A 144 -4.65 -18.32 -3.38
N GLU A 145 -5.54 -17.36 -3.63
CA GLU A 145 -5.66 -16.73 -4.94
C GLU A 145 -4.38 -15.98 -5.35
N TYR A 146 -3.65 -15.38 -4.40
CA TYR A 146 -2.39 -14.72 -4.71
C TYR A 146 -1.32 -15.72 -5.17
N VAL A 147 -1.22 -16.88 -4.54
CA VAL A 147 -0.33 -17.98 -4.99
C VAL A 147 -0.70 -18.44 -6.40
N GLU A 148 -1.99 -18.67 -6.68
CA GLU A 148 -2.45 -19.08 -8.01
C GLU A 148 -2.11 -18.02 -9.08
N PHE A 149 -2.31 -16.75 -8.75
CA PHE A 149 -1.98 -15.63 -9.63
C PHE A 149 -0.48 -15.58 -9.93
N GLN A 150 0.37 -15.71 -8.92
CA GLN A 150 1.82 -15.70 -9.09
C GLN A 150 2.32 -16.91 -9.89
N LYS A 151 1.74 -18.11 -9.69
CA LYS A 151 2.01 -19.29 -10.53
C LYS A 151 1.62 -19.03 -11.98
N ALA A 152 0.47 -18.42 -12.21
CA ALA A 152 0.01 -18.10 -13.56
C ALA A 152 0.94 -17.09 -14.26
N ILE A 153 1.46 -16.10 -13.53
CA ILE A 153 2.47 -15.16 -14.07
C ILE A 153 3.76 -15.89 -14.43
N SER A 154 4.30 -16.70 -13.52
CA SER A 154 5.57 -17.42 -13.74
C SER A 154 5.52 -18.40 -14.91
N GLN A 155 4.32 -18.90 -15.25
CA GLN A 155 4.07 -19.84 -16.35
C GLN A 155 3.56 -19.17 -17.62
N ASP A 156 3.45 -17.84 -17.66
CA ASP A 156 2.82 -17.08 -18.76
C ASP A 156 1.39 -17.59 -19.09
N ALA A 157 0.64 -17.91 -18.04
CA ALA A 157 -0.65 -18.60 -18.14
C ALA A 157 -1.79 -17.84 -17.41
N LEU A 158 -1.78 -16.49 -17.45
CA LEU A 158 -2.80 -15.65 -16.81
C LEU A 158 -4.23 -15.98 -17.26
N ASN A 159 -4.42 -16.46 -18.48
CA ASN A 159 -5.70 -16.97 -18.95
C ASN A 159 -6.24 -18.12 -18.09
N LYS A 160 -5.38 -18.99 -17.58
CA LYS A 160 -5.78 -20.11 -16.70
C LYS A 160 -6.20 -19.61 -15.31
N PHE A 161 -5.61 -18.52 -14.85
CA PHE A 161 -6.03 -17.88 -13.59
C PHE A 161 -7.42 -17.25 -13.73
N PHE A 162 -7.67 -16.47 -14.79
CA PHE A 162 -8.95 -15.80 -14.96
C PHE A 162 -10.07 -16.74 -15.44
N PHE A 163 -9.74 -17.81 -16.17
CA PHE A 163 -10.70 -18.77 -16.75
C PHE A 163 -10.34 -20.23 -16.36
N PRO A 164 -10.41 -20.58 -15.05
CA PRO A 164 -10.00 -21.89 -14.56
C PRO A 164 -10.79 -23.02 -15.23
N GLY A 165 -10.07 -23.94 -15.89
CA GLY A 165 -10.67 -25.07 -16.59
C GLY A 165 -11.66 -24.71 -17.69
N PHE A 166 -11.72 -23.44 -18.09
CA PHE A 166 -12.75 -22.89 -19.00
C PHE A 166 -14.19 -23.17 -18.55
N ASN A 167 -14.41 -23.38 -17.24
CA ASN A 167 -15.74 -23.52 -16.67
C ASN A 167 -16.30 -22.12 -16.31
N PRO A 168 -17.39 -21.66 -16.97
CA PRO A 168 -17.95 -20.31 -16.72
C PRO A 168 -18.32 -20.02 -15.28
N LEU A 169 -18.67 -21.04 -14.48
CA LEU A 169 -19.01 -20.90 -13.07
C LEU A 169 -17.80 -20.50 -12.19
N ASN A 170 -16.58 -20.74 -12.70
CA ASN A 170 -15.33 -20.46 -11.97
C ASN A 170 -14.60 -19.24 -12.55
N PHE A 171 -15.18 -18.51 -13.49
CA PHE A 171 -14.52 -17.34 -14.08
C PHE A 171 -14.33 -16.21 -13.07
N ARG A 172 -13.12 -15.71 -13.00
CA ARG A 172 -12.72 -14.60 -12.13
C ARG A 172 -12.87 -13.26 -12.87
N LEU A 173 -14.10 -12.93 -13.27
CA LEU A 173 -14.39 -11.75 -14.10
C LEU A 173 -14.16 -10.44 -13.33
N HIS A 174 -14.39 -10.43 -12.01
CA HIS A 174 -14.14 -9.27 -11.17
C HIS A 174 -12.63 -8.98 -11.07
N GLU A 175 -11.82 -9.99 -10.83
CA GLU A 175 -10.36 -9.91 -10.76
C GLU A 175 -9.77 -9.50 -12.12
N LEU A 176 -10.32 -10.04 -13.21
CA LEU A 176 -9.94 -9.66 -14.59
C LEU A 176 -10.26 -8.18 -14.86
N ALA A 177 -11.45 -7.73 -14.52
CA ALA A 177 -11.86 -6.33 -14.69
C ALA A 177 -10.96 -5.38 -13.88
N THR A 178 -10.63 -5.77 -12.64
CA THR A 178 -9.72 -5.02 -11.77
C THR A 178 -8.30 -4.96 -12.36
N ALA A 179 -7.77 -6.08 -12.84
CA ALA A 179 -6.45 -6.13 -13.47
C ALA A 179 -6.39 -5.27 -14.75
N ILE A 180 -7.42 -5.29 -15.56
CA ILE A 180 -7.56 -4.42 -16.74
C ILE A 180 -7.62 -2.96 -16.31
N ALA A 181 -8.44 -2.62 -15.31
CA ALA A 181 -8.58 -1.25 -14.82
C ALA A 181 -7.27 -0.67 -14.26
N ILE A 182 -6.45 -1.49 -13.60
CA ILE A 182 -5.12 -1.10 -13.13
C ILE A 182 -4.20 -0.81 -14.33
N ARG A 183 -4.14 -1.70 -15.31
CA ARG A 183 -3.21 -1.62 -16.43
C ARG A 183 -3.61 -0.58 -17.49
N SER A 184 -4.87 -0.24 -17.60
CA SER A 184 -5.36 0.72 -18.61
C SER A 184 -5.15 2.18 -18.24
N LYS A 185 -4.76 2.48 -17.00
CA LYS A 185 -4.53 3.86 -16.54
C LYS A 185 -3.23 4.40 -17.14
N MET A 186 -3.36 5.33 -18.06
CA MET A 186 -2.22 6.13 -18.53
C MET A 186 -1.87 7.18 -17.49
N VAL A 187 -0.58 7.35 -17.23
CA VAL A 187 -0.04 8.26 -16.22
C VAL A 187 1.13 9.00 -16.87
N ASP A 188 1.08 10.34 -16.85
CA ASP A 188 2.15 11.17 -17.39
C ASP A 188 3.14 11.62 -16.32
N ASN A 189 2.65 11.79 -15.07
CA ASN A 189 3.47 12.19 -13.93
C ASN A 189 2.98 11.50 -12.65
N PRO A 190 3.85 10.81 -11.90
CA PRO A 190 3.49 10.18 -10.62
C PRO A 190 2.98 11.16 -9.57
N LEU A 191 3.30 12.46 -9.69
CA LEU A 191 2.87 13.50 -8.75
C LEU A 191 1.43 13.98 -8.97
N ASP A 192 0.82 13.62 -10.11
CA ASP A 192 -0.50 14.13 -10.52
C ASP A 192 -1.64 13.13 -10.36
N ILE A 193 -1.38 11.98 -9.76
CA ILE A 193 -2.38 10.91 -9.61
C ILE A 193 -2.71 10.59 -8.16
N GLN A 194 -3.89 10.06 -7.95
CA GLN A 194 -4.33 9.56 -6.65
C GLN A 194 -3.81 8.14 -6.41
N TYR A 195 -3.45 7.84 -5.14
CA TYR A 195 -3.04 6.51 -4.69
C TYR A 195 -3.90 6.06 -3.51
N TRP A 196 -4.06 4.74 -3.33
CA TRP A 196 -4.86 4.12 -2.29
C TRP A 196 -4.11 2.97 -1.64
N SER A 197 -4.39 2.71 -0.37
CA SER A 197 -3.83 1.57 0.37
C SER A 197 -4.21 0.22 -0.23
N ALA A 198 -5.30 0.16 -0.98
CA ALA A 198 -5.97 -1.02 -1.52
C ALA A 198 -6.42 -2.05 -0.46
N THR A 199 -5.71 -2.16 0.66
CA THR A 199 -5.96 -3.06 1.78
C THR A 199 -6.29 -2.27 3.05
N PRO A 200 -7.01 -2.86 4.04
CA PRO A 200 -7.36 -2.17 5.28
C PRO A 200 -6.26 -2.22 6.35
N TYR A 201 -6.34 -1.29 7.28
CA TYR A 201 -5.44 -1.12 8.43
C TYR A 201 -6.25 -0.80 9.67
N ARG A 202 -5.66 -0.92 10.86
CA ARG A 202 -6.26 -0.47 12.11
C ARG A 202 -6.34 1.06 12.15
N PHE A 203 -7.39 1.54 12.77
CA PHE A 203 -7.53 2.92 13.24
C PHE A 203 -7.90 2.86 14.73
N GLY A 204 -6.87 2.70 15.58
CA GLY A 204 -7.03 2.33 16.98
C GLY A 204 -7.49 0.87 17.16
N GLU A 205 -8.05 0.57 18.32
CA GLU A 205 -8.40 -0.82 18.70
C GLU A 205 -9.62 -1.38 17.96
N ASN A 206 -10.60 -0.53 17.65
CA ASN A 206 -11.96 -0.99 17.33
C ASN A 206 -12.43 -0.62 15.90
N THR A 207 -11.61 0.07 15.12
CA THR A 207 -12.00 0.54 13.79
C THR A 207 -10.94 0.15 12.77
N ALA A 208 -11.40 -0.19 11.56
CA ALA A 208 -10.53 -0.33 10.41
C ALA A 208 -10.55 0.95 9.58
N MET A 209 -9.45 1.23 8.87
CA MET A 209 -9.36 2.29 7.88
C MET A 209 -8.78 1.78 6.57
N LYS A 210 -9.12 2.43 5.47
CA LYS A 210 -8.29 2.53 4.26
C LYS A 210 -7.75 3.95 4.18
N PHE A 211 -6.62 4.15 3.53
CA PHE A 211 -6.06 5.48 3.32
C PHE A 211 -5.80 5.74 1.84
N SER A 212 -5.74 7.02 1.50
CA SER A 212 -5.51 7.49 0.13
C SER A 212 -4.73 8.80 0.17
N VAL A 213 -3.99 9.07 -0.90
CA VAL A 213 -3.40 10.39 -1.13
C VAL A 213 -3.89 10.95 -2.45
N ARG A 214 -4.31 12.20 -2.43
CA ARG A 214 -4.79 12.92 -3.60
C ARG A 214 -3.96 14.19 -3.82
N PRO A 215 -3.49 14.47 -5.04
CA PRO A 215 -2.81 15.72 -5.32
C PRO A 215 -3.66 16.92 -4.90
N CYS A 216 -3.08 17.86 -4.15
CA CYS A 216 -3.79 19.05 -3.66
C CYS A 216 -3.66 20.25 -4.62
N GLY A 217 -2.79 20.15 -5.63
CA GLY A 217 -2.63 21.13 -6.70
C GLY A 217 -3.44 20.78 -7.94
N LYS A 218 -3.42 21.70 -8.91
CA LYS A 218 -3.83 21.35 -10.28
C LYS A 218 -2.76 20.43 -10.86
N PRO A 219 -3.14 19.43 -11.69
CA PRO A 219 -2.17 18.63 -12.41
C PRO A 219 -1.13 19.53 -13.08
N SER A 220 0.13 19.13 -12.99
CA SER A 220 1.18 19.84 -13.71
C SER A 220 0.75 19.87 -15.17
N ARG A 221 0.76 21.05 -15.78
CA ARG A 221 0.66 21.15 -17.25
C ARG A 221 1.97 20.63 -17.82
N SER A 222 2.26 19.34 -17.61
CA SER A 222 3.26 18.70 -18.42
C SER A 222 2.70 18.79 -19.84
N SER A 223 3.21 19.78 -20.57
CA SER A 223 3.07 19.76 -22.02
C SER A 223 3.31 18.31 -22.43
N SER A 224 2.52 17.79 -23.33
CA SER A 224 2.60 16.50 -24.01
C SER A 224 4.00 16.15 -24.57
N ALA A 225 5.04 16.43 -23.80
CA ALA A 225 6.41 16.22 -24.12
C ALA A 225 6.75 14.77 -23.79
N GLU A 226 6.83 14.00 -24.86
CA GLU A 226 7.61 12.77 -24.95
C GLU A 226 7.25 11.66 -23.97
N THR A 227 6.01 11.14 -24.04
CA THR A 227 5.63 9.83 -23.47
C THR A 227 6.32 8.64 -24.17
N THR A 228 7.33 8.90 -24.99
CA THR A 228 8.05 7.88 -25.77
C THR A 228 9.35 7.43 -25.12
N ALA A 229 9.95 8.26 -24.22
CA ALA A 229 11.16 7.86 -23.51
C ALA A 229 10.87 6.70 -22.56
N PRO A 230 11.76 5.70 -22.44
CA PRO A 230 11.54 4.55 -21.55
C PRO A 230 11.28 4.93 -20.09
N ASP A 231 11.84 6.04 -19.63
CA ASP A 231 11.81 6.52 -18.23
C ASP A 231 11.07 7.85 -18.06
N PHE A 232 10.12 8.16 -18.95
CA PHE A 232 9.46 9.47 -18.97
C PHE A 232 8.75 9.84 -17.66
N LEU A 233 8.31 8.87 -16.86
CA LEU A 233 7.70 9.15 -15.56
C LEU A 233 8.70 9.76 -14.57
N ARG A 234 9.94 9.26 -14.56
CA ARG A 234 11.03 9.84 -13.77
C ARG A 234 11.40 11.22 -14.30
N GLU A 235 11.52 11.36 -15.62
CA GLU A 235 11.89 12.62 -16.27
C GLU A 235 10.85 13.72 -16.01
N ASN A 236 9.55 13.41 -16.14
CA ASN A 236 8.47 14.34 -15.85
C ASN A 236 8.41 14.73 -14.37
N MET A 237 8.62 13.76 -13.47
CA MET A 237 8.69 14.03 -12.04
C MET A 237 9.89 14.93 -11.69
N GLN A 238 11.09 14.68 -12.29
CA GLN A 238 12.27 15.52 -12.08
C GLN A 238 12.06 16.93 -12.65
N LYS A 239 11.48 17.04 -13.84
CA LYS A 239 11.18 18.33 -14.47
C LYS A 239 10.24 19.16 -13.59
N HIS A 240 9.22 18.56 -13.02
CA HIS A 240 8.32 19.22 -12.07
C HIS A 240 9.09 19.70 -10.84
N LEU A 241 9.76 18.79 -10.12
CA LEU A 241 10.42 19.08 -8.85
C LEU A 241 11.71 19.91 -8.98
N THR A 242 12.18 20.20 -10.19
CA THR A 242 13.30 21.13 -10.37
C THR A 242 12.90 22.55 -10.01
N ASN A 243 11.64 22.92 -10.24
CA ASN A 243 11.17 24.31 -10.11
C ASN A 243 10.00 24.47 -9.13
N ASP A 244 9.18 23.45 -8.98
CA ASP A 244 7.92 23.54 -8.27
C ASP A 244 7.83 22.47 -7.15
N ASP A 245 7.19 22.85 -6.08
CA ASP A 245 6.78 21.91 -5.03
C ASP A 245 5.63 21.04 -5.53
N ALA A 246 5.51 19.82 -4.98
CA ALA A 246 4.32 19.01 -5.12
C ALA A 246 3.65 18.80 -3.75
N CYS A 247 2.35 18.58 -3.76
CA CYS A 247 1.63 18.32 -2.52
C CYS A 247 0.52 17.28 -2.70
N PHE A 248 0.20 16.60 -1.57
CA PHE A 248 -0.92 15.68 -1.48
C PHE A 248 -1.68 15.87 -0.17
N ASP A 249 -3.00 15.72 -0.24
CA ASP A 249 -3.83 15.50 0.93
C ASP A 249 -3.79 14.01 1.28
N PHE A 250 -3.33 13.67 2.48
CA PHE A 250 -3.42 12.30 3.01
C PHE A 250 -4.74 12.17 3.74
N MET A 251 -5.52 11.18 3.32
CA MET A 251 -6.90 11.00 3.75
C MET A 251 -7.13 9.60 4.29
N VAL A 252 -8.04 9.45 5.26
CA VAL A 252 -8.51 8.17 5.77
C VAL A 252 -9.99 7.98 5.51
N GLN A 253 -10.38 6.75 5.20
CA GLN A 253 -11.75 6.27 5.10
C GLN A 253 -11.98 5.26 6.22
N LEU A 254 -12.89 5.54 7.15
CA LEU A 254 -13.16 4.66 8.27
C LEU A 254 -14.15 3.55 7.88
N GLY A 255 -13.90 2.35 8.37
CA GLY A 255 -14.85 1.25 8.26
C GLY A 255 -16.06 1.49 9.17
N THR A 256 -17.25 1.57 8.58
CA THR A 256 -18.51 1.78 9.32
C THR A 256 -19.41 0.55 9.28
N HIS A 257 -19.17 -0.37 8.34
CA HIS A 257 -20.01 -1.52 8.08
C HIS A 257 -19.20 -2.78 7.76
N PRO A 258 -18.98 -3.70 8.72
CA PRO A 258 -18.08 -4.85 8.54
C PRO A 258 -18.41 -5.76 7.37
N VAL A 259 -19.68 -5.87 6.99
CA VAL A 259 -20.12 -6.70 5.85
C VAL A 259 -19.90 -6.00 4.51
N ALA A 260 -20.21 -4.70 4.43
CA ALA A 260 -20.04 -3.91 3.21
C ALA A 260 -18.59 -3.40 3.03
N MET A 261 -17.83 -3.35 4.12
CA MET A 261 -16.44 -2.90 4.19
C MET A 261 -15.56 -3.98 4.83
N PRO A 262 -15.44 -5.17 4.19
CA PRO A 262 -14.71 -6.29 4.77
C PRO A 262 -13.22 -6.02 4.88
N VAL A 263 -12.58 -6.59 5.92
CA VAL A 263 -11.12 -6.55 6.08
C VAL A 263 -10.43 -7.73 5.40
N GLU A 264 -11.12 -8.86 5.22
CA GLU A 264 -10.54 -10.07 4.63
C GLU A 264 -10.69 -10.15 3.11
N ASP A 265 -11.55 -9.32 2.50
CA ASP A 265 -11.68 -9.24 1.04
C ASP A 265 -11.31 -7.85 0.54
N PRO A 266 -10.04 -7.61 0.19
CA PRO A 266 -9.59 -6.30 -0.28
C PRO A 266 -10.00 -5.98 -1.73
N THR A 267 -10.64 -6.91 -2.44
CA THR A 267 -11.20 -6.64 -3.78
C THR A 267 -12.49 -5.82 -3.71
N ILE A 268 -13.08 -5.69 -2.52
CA ILE A 268 -14.29 -4.90 -2.30
C ILE A 268 -13.92 -3.42 -2.06
N ALA A 269 -14.42 -2.55 -2.92
CA ALA A 269 -14.32 -1.11 -2.71
C ALA A 269 -15.24 -0.68 -1.57
N TRP A 270 -14.71 0.10 -0.62
CA TRP A 270 -15.54 0.72 0.41
C TRP A 270 -16.25 1.95 -0.19
N SER A 271 -17.55 2.02 0.02
CA SER A 271 -18.40 3.09 -0.54
C SER A 271 -18.04 4.46 0.09
N GLU A 272 -17.60 5.40 -0.74
CA GLU A 272 -17.36 6.79 -0.28
C GLU A 272 -18.66 7.52 0.09
N LYS A 273 -19.81 7.05 -0.39
CA LYS A 273 -21.11 7.58 0.00
C LYS A 273 -21.45 7.24 1.45
N ASP A 274 -21.05 6.05 1.91
CA ASP A 274 -21.35 5.56 3.26
C ASP A 274 -20.26 5.96 4.26
N SER A 275 -19.01 6.11 3.79
CA SER A 275 -17.88 6.60 4.56
C SER A 275 -16.92 7.35 3.63
N PRO A 276 -16.98 8.70 3.60
CA PRO A 276 -16.09 9.49 2.76
C PRO A 276 -14.66 9.48 3.26
N PHE A 277 -13.70 9.73 2.36
CA PHE A 277 -12.33 10.03 2.74
C PHE A 277 -12.23 11.38 3.44
N VAL A 278 -11.62 11.40 4.62
CA VAL A 278 -11.41 12.60 5.44
C VAL A 278 -9.93 12.96 5.44
N PRO A 279 -9.53 14.20 5.06
CA PRO A 279 -8.15 14.64 5.15
C PRO A 279 -7.66 14.67 6.61
N VAL A 280 -6.51 14.02 6.87
CA VAL A 280 -5.89 13.95 8.21
C VAL A 280 -4.46 14.50 8.23
N ALA A 281 -3.80 14.56 7.08
CA ALA A 281 -2.49 15.15 6.95
C ALA A 281 -2.28 15.76 5.56
N LYS A 282 -1.28 16.62 5.46
CA LYS A 282 -0.79 17.17 4.20
C LYS A 282 0.65 16.72 3.99
N ILE A 283 0.95 16.27 2.78
CA ILE A 283 2.30 15.93 2.35
C ILE A 283 2.79 17.08 1.47
N THR A 284 3.96 17.60 1.77
CA THR A 284 4.65 18.59 0.95
C THR A 284 5.97 17.99 0.47
N ILE A 285 6.17 17.98 -0.83
CA ILE A 285 7.41 17.55 -1.49
C ILE A 285 8.05 18.83 -2.03
N PRO A 286 9.09 19.38 -1.39
CA PRO A 286 9.74 20.59 -1.86
C PRO A 286 10.44 20.36 -3.21
N ALA A 287 10.63 21.43 -3.94
CA ALA A 287 11.46 21.45 -5.14
C ALA A 287 12.85 20.87 -4.81
N GLN A 288 13.28 19.88 -5.60
CA GLN A 288 14.52 19.15 -5.33
C GLN A 288 15.02 18.39 -6.56
N THR A 289 16.32 18.12 -6.59
CA THR A 289 16.92 17.13 -7.47
C THR A 289 17.06 15.81 -6.72
N PHE A 290 16.56 14.72 -7.31
CA PHE A 290 16.55 13.39 -6.68
C PHE A 290 17.21 12.31 -7.55
N THR A 291 17.84 12.70 -8.65
CA THR A 291 18.46 11.78 -9.61
C THR A 291 19.96 11.56 -9.41
N ALA A 292 20.54 12.11 -8.31
CA ALA A 292 21.92 11.83 -7.93
C ALA A 292 22.13 10.34 -7.64
N SER A 293 23.27 9.78 -8.05
CA SER A 293 23.57 8.34 -7.94
C SER A 293 23.49 7.83 -6.50
N GLU A 294 23.94 8.61 -5.54
CA GLU A 294 23.91 8.29 -4.12
C GLU A 294 22.47 8.20 -3.59
N GLN A 295 21.60 9.14 -4.02
CA GLN A 295 20.18 9.11 -3.60
C GLN A 295 19.42 7.97 -4.26
N LEU A 296 19.70 7.65 -5.52
CA LEU A 296 19.10 6.49 -6.20
C LEU A 296 19.54 5.19 -5.55
N LYS A 297 20.83 5.06 -5.19
CA LYS A 297 21.35 3.91 -4.46
C LYS A 297 20.71 3.80 -3.08
N PHE A 298 20.68 4.89 -2.31
CA PHE A 298 20.01 4.93 -1.01
C PHE A 298 18.55 4.48 -1.11
N CYS A 299 17.82 4.98 -2.11
CA CYS A 299 16.43 4.59 -2.36
C CYS A 299 16.28 3.10 -2.65
N GLU A 300 17.23 2.51 -3.41
CA GLU A 300 17.21 1.08 -3.69
C GLU A 300 17.54 0.26 -2.44
N ASP A 301 18.41 0.75 -1.57
CA ASP A 301 18.77 0.09 -0.32
C ASP A 301 17.66 0.20 0.75
N LEU A 302 16.77 1.21 0.70
CA LEU A 302 15.65 1.32 1.63
C LEU A 302 14.71 0.13 1.57
N SER A 303 14.22 -0.28 2.73
CA SER A 303 13.12 -1.25 2.86
C SER A 303 11.82 -0.54 3.20
N PHE A 304 10.75 -0.90 2.52
CA PHE A 304 9.39 -0.46 2.84
C PHE A 304 8.54 -1.68 3.14
N THR A 305 7.74 -1.63 4.18
CA THR A 305 6.77 -2.67 4.50
C THR A 305 5.54 -2.09 5.20
N PRO A 306 4.33 -2.55 4.89
CA PRO A 306 3.15 -2.11 5.61
C PRO A 306 3.19 -2.44 7.11
N TRP A 307 4.14 -3.31 7.54
CA TRP A 307 4.32 -3.73 8.94
C TRP A 307 5.32 -2.88 9.73
N HIS A 308 6.03 -1.92 9.12
CA HIS A 308 6.60 -0.80 9.85
C HIS A 308 5.48 0.13 10.25
N ALA A 309 4.78 -0.23 11.30
CA ALA A 309 3.58 0.45 11.76
C ALA A 309 3.47 0.41 13.28
N ILE A 310 2.95 1.50 13.84
CA ILE A 310 2.54 1.51 15.25
C ILE A 310 1.34 0.59 15.47
N PRO A 311 1.06 0.13 16.70
CA PRO A 311 -0.06 -0.77 16.99
C PRO A 311 -1.41 -0.27 16.47
N ASP A 312 -1.67 1.05 16.58
CA ASP A 312 -2.92 1.68 16.14
C ASP A 312 -3.13 1.67 14.63
N HIS A 313 -2.07 1.46 13.83
CA HIS A 313 -2.11 1.48 12.37
C HIS A 313 -1.62 0.18 11.74
N GLN A 314 -1.63 -0.92 12.49
CA GLN A 314 -1.23 -2.22 11.96
C GLN A 314 -2.11 -2.66 10.79
N PRO A 315 -1.51 -3.31 9.77
CA PRO A 315 -2.25 -3.89 8.65
C PRO A 315 -3.26 -4.94 9.10
N LEU A 316 -4.40 -5.03 8.42
CA LEU A 316 -5.46 -6.01 8.65
C LEU A 316 -5.73 -6.86 7.40
N GLY A 317 -6.19 -8.08 7.61
CA GLY A 317 -6.67 -8.99 6.56
C GLY A 317 -5.59 -9.86 5.92
N GLY A 318 -6.04 -10.94 5.25
CA GLY A 318 -5.19 -12.00 4.71
C GLY A 318 -4.11 -11.51 3.76
N ILE A 319 -4.42 -10.60 2.86
CA ILE A 319 -3.41 -10.03 1.94
C ILE A 319 -2.31 -9.27 2.69
N ASN A 320 -2.64 -8.54 3.76
CA ASN A 320 -1.60 -7.89 4.56
C ASN A 320 -0.77 -8.88 5.38
N ARG A 321 -1.34 -10.01 5.81
CA ARG A 321 -0.58 -11.10 6.44
C ARG A 321 0.40 -11.75 5.45
N VAL A 322 -0.01 -11.96 4.17
CA VAL A 322 0.90 -12.36 3.07
C VAL A 322 2.01 -11.32 2.89
N ARG A 323 1.66 -10.04 2.82
CA ARG A 323 2.62 -8.95 2.63
C ARG A 323 3.67 -8.91 3.73
N LYS A 324 3.36 -9.30 4.97
CA LYS A 324 4.35 -9.40 6.05
C LYS A 324 5.52 -10.29 5.66
N ALA A 325 5.22 -11.52 5.28
CA ALA A 325 6.23 -12.51 4.94
C ALA A 325 6.97 -12.17 3.63
N VAL A 326 6.23 -11.75 2.61
CA VAL A 326 6.77 -11.42 1.28
C VAL A 326 7.73 -10.23 1.35
N TYR A 327 7.36 -9.13 2.02
CA TYR A 327 8.21 -7.94 2.13
C TYR A 327 9.45 -8.20 2.98
N GLU A 328 9.30 -8.95 4.08
CA GLU A 328 10.43 -9.36 4.91
C GLU A 328 11.42 -10.23 4.11
N THR A 329 10.93 -11.24 3.40
CA THR A 329 11.76 -12.13 2.58
C THR A 329 12.45 -11.36 1.46
N SER A 330 11.70 -10.56 0.70
CA SER A 330 12.26 -9.76 -0.39
C SER A 330 13.37 -8.82 0.10
N SER A 331 13.13 -8.14 1.22
CA SER A 331 14.13 -7.25 1.82
C SER A 331 15.36 -8.03 2.32
N ARG A 332 15.16 -9.08 3.08
CA ARG A 332 16.24 -9.90 3.64
C ARG A 332 17.13 -10.48 2.54
N VAL A 333 16.54 -11.18 1.58
CA VAL A 333 17.29 -11.85 0.50
C VAL A 333 18.06 -10.84 -0.35
N ARG A 334 17.44 -9.72 -0.70
CA ARG A 334 18.08 -8.67 -1.49
C ARG A 334 19.29 -8.06 -0.78
N HIS A 335 19.16 -7.74 0.51
CA HIS A 335 20.26 -7.16 1.30
C HIS A 335 21.40 -8.17 1.51
N GLU A 336 21.05 -9.43 1.82
CA GLU A 336 22.02 -10.52 1.95
C GLU A 336 22.86 -10.69 0.68
N LEU A 337 22.21 -10.79 -0.49
CA LEU A 337 22.87 -11.00 -1.78
C LEU A 337 23.71 -9.80 -2.22
N ASN A 338 23.31 -8.59 -1.86
CA ASN A 338 24.05 -7.36 -2.16
C ASN A 338 25.13 -7.01 -1.11
N GLY A 339 25.21 -7.75 0.00
CA GLY A 339 26.16 -7.46 1.10
C GLY A 339 25.88 -6.12 1.79
N ILE A 340 24.61 -5.72 1.90
CA ILE A 340 24.18 -4.45 2.48
C ILE A 340 23.45 -4.71 3.80
N GLU A 341 23.80 -3.99 4.85
CA GLU A 341 23.08 -4.05 6.12
C GLU A 341 21.73 -3.32 6.02
N ARG A 342 20.69 -3.94 6.59
CA ARG A 342 19.36 -3.32 6.69
C ARG A 342 19.32 -2.35 7.86
N HIS A 343 18.98 -1.12 7.60
CA HIS A 343 18.73 -0.11 8.63
C HIS A 343 17.63 0.86 8.21
N GLU A 344 16.93 1.40 9.20
CA GLU A 344 15.92 2.41 8.97
C GLU A 344 16.53 3.82 9.05
N PRO A 345 16.16 4.73 8.14
CA PRO A 345 16.68 6.09 8.15
C PRO A 345 16.14 6.86 9.36
N LYS A 346 17.00 7.69 9.95
CA LYS A 346 16.64 8.57 11.08
C LYS A 346 16.40 10.02 10.64
N GLY A 347 16.72 10.36 9.40
CA GLY A 347 16.62 11.71 8.81
C GLY A 347 17.00 11.70 7.33
N PHE A 348 17.26 12.90 6.79
CA PHE A 348 17.69 13.11 5.41
C PHE A 348 19.20 13.20 5.28
#